data_cc4f3cf14e8e1ba020993bcf58081ef4
#
_entry.id   cc4f3cf14e8e1ba020993bcf58081ef4
#
_cell.length_a   1.000
_cell.length_b   1.000
_cell.length_c   1.000
_cell.angle_alpha   90.00
_cell.angle_beta   90.00
_cell.angle_gamma   90.00
#
_symmetry.space_group_name_H-M   'P 1'
#
loop_
_entity.id
_entity.type
_entity.pdbx_description
1 polymer ?
#
loop_
_entity_poly.entity_id
_entity_poly.type
_entity_poly.pdbx_seq_one_letter_code
_entity_poly.pdbx_strand_id
1 'polypeptide(L)'
;DSCDFFFVCADRIRSWKVQGSLPVFQELVQKEGWIEQKTISQVGAFTGEYRREYLAVSHRWESPEAPDTQVVQLRSVREYLIKNPQVKWVWYDHWSMPQGQRTESEQRDFKRMLYHMNLLYMGCSVLALVDIPYSSRFWTQVRAHLECLNVRNVRK
;
A
#
# COMPACT_ATOMS: atom_id res chain seq x y z
N ASP A 1 -4.15 -13.35 15.01
CA ASP A 1 -4.96 -12.60 14.05
C ASP A 1 -4.34 -12.68 12.66
N SER A 2 -5.20 -12.67 11.63
CA SER A 2 -4.81 -12.66 10.21
C SER A 2 -5.86 -11.90 9.41
N CYS A 3 -5.46 -11.38 8.24
CA CYS A 3 -6.36 -10.72 7.32
C CYS A 3 -6.00 -11.07 5.88
N ASP A 4 -7.03 -11.22 5.04
CA ASP A 4 -6.87 -11.40 3.62
C ASP A 4 -6.80 -10.04 2.94
N PHE A 5 -5.75 -9.87 2.13
CA PHE A 5 -5.53 -8.70 1.31
C PHE A 5 -5.42 -9.09 -0.15
N PHE A 6 -5.76 -8.18 -1.04
CA PHE A 6 -5.54 -8.34 -2.46
C PHE A 6 -4.23 -7.70 -2.86
N PHE A 7 -3.43 -8.45 -3.60
CA PHE A 7 -2.13 -7.99 -4.10
C PHE A 7 -2.09 -8.03 -5.62
N VAL A 8 -1.45 -7.04 -6.20
CA VAL A 8 -1.14 -7.01 -7.64
C VAL A 8 0.11 -7.83 -7.89
N CYS A 9 0.09 -8.66 -8.95
CA CYS A 9 1.25 -9.39 -9.41
C CYS A 9 2.34 -8.42 -9.91
N ALA A 10 3.53 -8.47 -9.32
CA ALA A 10 4.63 -7.57 -9.63
C ALA A 10 5.10 -7.67 -11.09
N ASP A 11 5.02 -8.86 -11.69
CA ASP A 11 5.42 -9.06 -13.10
C ASP A 11 4.47 -8.34 -14.06
N ARG A 12 3.20 -8.21 -13.71
CA ARG A 12 2.24 -7.42 -14.49
C ARG A 12 2.60 -5.94 -14.47
N ILE A 13 3.05 -5.42 -13.32
CA ILE A 13 3.51 -4.02 -13.20
C ILE A 13 4.83 -3.84 -13.97
N ARG A 14 5.78 -4.77 -13.87
CA ARG A 14 7.06 -4.72 -14.62
C ARG A 14 6.84 -4.67 -16.12
N SER A 15 5.91 -5.48 -16.62
CA SER A 15 5.58 -5.59 -18.05
C SER A 15 4.64 -4.50 -18.57
N TRP A 16 4.04 -3.70 -17.67
CA TRP A 16 3.10 -2.66 -18.06
C TRP A 16 3.77 -1.62 -18.97
N LYS A 17 3.23 -1.49 -20.18
CA LYS A 17 3.62 -0.40 -21.08
C LYS A 17 2.95 0.88 -20.56
N VAL A 18 3.73 1.75 -19.93
CA VAL A 18 3.24 2.96 -19.25
C VAL A 18 2.71 3.95 -20.28
N GLN A 19 1.47 3.73 -20.74
CA GLN A 19 0.69 4.66 -21.56
C GLN A 19 -0.39 5.37 -20.73
N GLY A 20 -0.36 5.20 -19.40
CA GLY A 20 -1.30 5.75 -18.43
C GLY A 20 -1.20 5.03 -17.09
N SER A 21 -2.03 5.46 -16.12
CA SER A 21 -2.15 4.81 -14.82
C SER A 21 -2.68 3.38 -14.93
N LEU A 22 -2.39 2.55 -13.94
CA LEU A 22 -3.09 1.27 -13.82
C LEU A 22 -4.57 1.49 -13.53
N PRO A 23 -5.44 0.60 -14.03
CA PRO A 23 -6.85 0.63 -13.69
C PRO A 23 -7.09 0.48 -12.19
N VAL A 24 -8.28 0.85 -11.73
CA VAL A 24 -8.74 0.64 -10.36
C VAL A 24 -8.88 -0.84 -10.02
N PHE A 25 -8.95 -1.17 -8.73
CA PHE A 25 -9.10 -2.54 -8.24
C PHE A 25 -10.19 -3.33 -8.95
N GLN A 26 -11.41 -2.77 -9.11
CA GLN A 26 -12.54 -3.45 -9.70
C GLN A 26 -12.31 -3.86 -11.16
N GLU A 27 -11.50 -3.12 -11.89
CA GLU A 27 -11.11 -3.48 -13.26
C GLU A 27 -9.94 -4.49 -13.28
N LEU A 28 -9.00 -4.36 -12.34
CA LEU A 28 -7.85 -5.27 -12.26
C LEU A 28 -8.26 -6.67 -11.84
N VAL A 29 -9.23 -6.82 -10.94
CA VAL A 29 -9.71 -8.12 -10.47
C VAL A 29 -10.38 -8.94 -11.58
N GLN A 30 -10.90 -8.27 -12.63
CA GLN A 30 -11.47 -8.93 -13.81
C GLN A 30 -10.40 -9.44 -14.80
N LYS A 31 -9.15 -9.05 -14.62
CA LYS A 31 -8.05 -9.42 -15.51
C LYS A 31 -7.29 -10.62 -14.93
N GLU A 32 -7.24 -11.71 -15.66
CA GLU A 32 -6.56 -12.93 -15.23
C GLU A 32 -5.09 -12.69 -14.87
N GLY A 33 -4.69 -13.17 -13.68
CA GLY A 33 -3.32 -13.12 -13.19
C GLY A 33 -2.85 -11.71 -12.77
N TRP A 34 -3.74 -10.73 -12.58
CA TRP A 34 -3.38 -9.41 -12.06
C TRP A 34 -3.47 -9.33 -10.55
N ILE A 35 -4.55 -9.85 -9.97
CA ILE A 35 -4.84 -9.77 -8.54
C ILE A 35 -4.90 -11.17 -7.96
N GLU A 36 -4.25 -11.34 -6.81
CA GLU A 36 -4.41 -12.52 -5.96
C GLU A 36 -4.73 -12.11 -4.52
N GLN A 37 -5.61 -12.87 -3.90
CA GLN A 37 -5.88 -12.75 -2.49
C GLN A 37 -4.85 -13.57 -1.70
N LYS A 38 -4.23 -12.94 -0.70
CA LYS A 38 -3.23 -13.54 0.18
C LYS A 38 -3.55 -13.24 1.64
N THR A 39 -3.39 -14.21 2.49
CA THR A 39 -3.57 -14.05 3.93
C THR A 39 -2.26 -13.57 4.58
N ILE A 40 -2.32 -12.47 5.28
CA ILE A 40 -1.22 -11.96 6.09
C ILE A 40 -1.56 -12.22 7.56
N SER A 41 -0.75 -13.04 8.21
CA SER A 41 -0.88 -13.35 9.63
C SER A 41 -0.05 -12.41 10.49
N GLN A 42 -0.49 -12.17 11.71
CA GLN A 42 0.24 -11.37 12.68
C GLN A 42 1.61 -12.00 13.01
N VAL A 43 1.66 -13.32 13.16
CA VAL A 43 2.90 -14.04 13.42
C VAL A 43 3.88 -13.88 12.27
N GLY A 44 3.43 -14.15 11.03
CA GLY A 44 4.26 -13.98 9.83
C GLY A 44 4.75 -12.53 9.64
N ALA A 45 3.90 -11.54 9.98
CA ALA A 45 4.29 -10.14 9.95
C ALA A 45 5.43 -9.84 10.94
N PHE A 46 5.35 -10.33 12.18
CA PHE A 46 6.41 -10.14 13.19
C PHE A 46 7.70 -10.90 12.86
N THR A 47 7.60 -12.11 12.29
CA THR A 47 8.77 -12.91 11.93
C THR A 47 9.45 -12.47 10.64
N GLY A 48 8.81 -11.55 9.88
CA GLY A 48 9.35 -11.04 8.62
C GLY A 48 9.18 -11.99 7.43
N GLU A 49 8.25 -12.95 7.53
CA GLU A 49 7.97 -13.96 6.50
C GLU A 49 7.68 -13.34 5.13
N TYR A 50 7.01 -12.18 5.11
CA TYR A 50 6.55 -11.54 3.86
C TYR A 50 7.55 -10.54 3.27
N ARG A 51 8.58 -10.11 4.02
CA ARG A 51 9.48 -9.00 3.63
C ARG A 51 10.17 -9.19 2.29
N ARG A 52 10.48 -10.42 1.92
CA ARG A 52 11.22 -10.69 0.70
C ARG A 52 10.37 -10.55 -0.55
N GLU A 53 9.13 -11.03 -0.52
CA GLU A 53 8.29 -11.19 -1.70
C GLU A 53 7.12 -10.20 -1.78
N TYR A 54 6.80 -9.53 -0.68
CA TYR A 54 5.66 -8.61 -0.59
C TYR A 54 6.12 -7.17 -0.37
N LEU A 55 5.52 -6.27 -1.13
CA LEU A 55 5.78 -4.83 -1.08
C LEU A 55 4.48 -4.09 -0.75
N ALA A 56 4.48 -3.30 0.32
CA ALA A 56 3.45 -2.33 0.61
C ALA A 56 3.93 -0.93 0.18
N VAL A 57 3.12 -0.23 -0.61
CA VAL A 57 3.44 1.12 -1.07
C VAL A 57 2.72 2.13 -0.21
N SER A 58 3.49 2.99 0.46
CA SER A 58 2.99 4.13 1.21
C SER A 58 3.13 5.38 0.36
N HIS A 59 2.02 6.05 0.10
CA HIS A 59 1.99 7.21 -0.80
C HIS A 59 0.91 8.22 -0.37
N ARG A 60 0.93 9.38 -0.99
CA ARG A 60 -0.13 10.37 -0.88
C ARG A 60 -0.97 10.40 -2.15
N TRP A 61 -2.27 10.47 -2.00
CA TRP A 61 -3.16 10.72 -3.12
C TRP A 61 -3.01 12.17 -3.61
N GLU A 62 -2.84 12.36 -4.90
CA GLU A 62 -2.76 13.70 -5.52
C GLU A 62 -4.13 14.39 -5.50
N SER A 63 -5.20 13.62 -5.75
CA SER A 63 -6.59 14.06 -5.65
C SER A 63 -7.47 12.97 -5.04
N PRO A 64 -8.69 13.32 -4.56
CA PRO A 64 -9.64 12.33 -4.02
C PRO A 64 -10.05 11.24 -5.01
N GLU A 65 -9.99 11.52 -6.31
CA GLU A 65 -10.42 10.62 -7.38
C GLU A 65 -9.25 9.84 -8.00
N ALA A 66 -8.03 10.38 -7.92
CA ALA A 66 -6.87 9.78 -8.55
C ALA A 66 -5.59 10.00 -7.73
N PRO A 67 -4.93 8.91 -7.30
CA PRO A 67 -3.71 9.00 -6.51
C PRO A 67 -2.49 9.44 -7.32
N ASP A 68 -2.46 9.19 -8.62
CA ASP A 68 -1.29 9.36 -9.48
C ASP A 68 -1.70 9.83 -10.89
N THR A 69 -2.07 11.11 -11.02
CA THR A 69 -2.56 11.69 -12.27
C THR A 69 -1.46 11.80 -13.35
N GLN A 70 -0.21 11.95 -12.92
CA GLN A 70 0.95 12.10 -13.81
C GLN A 70 1.74 10.80 -14.00
N VAL A 71 1.25 9.68 -13.44
CA VAL A 71 1.88 8.35 -13.55
C VAL A 71 3.31 8.31 -12.96
N VAL A 72 3.62 9.23 -12.05
CA VAL A 72 4.94 9.32 -11.40
C VAL A 72 5.10 8.22 -10.37
N GLN A 73 4.06 7.96 -9.61
CA GLN A 73 4.08 6.93 -8.56
C GLN A 73 4.20 5.53 -9.19
N LEU A 74 3.41 5.24 -10.23
CA LEU A 74 3.51 3.96 -10.95
C LEU A 74 4.90 3.73 -11.55
N ARG A 75 5.51 4.78 -12.14
CA ARG A 75 6.89 4.68 -12.66
C ARG A 75 7.87 4.36 -11.53
N SER A 76 7.78 5.03 -10.39
CA SER A 76 8.63 4.79 -9.24
C SER A 76 8.49 3.38 -8.67
N VAL A 77 7.25 2.87 -8.55
CA VAL A 77 6.98 1.49 -8.15
C VAL A 77 7.60 0.52 -9.15
N ARG A 78 7.40 0.74 -10.46
CA ARG A 78 7.96 -0.12 -11.51
C ARG A 78 9.49 -0.14 -11.50
N GLU A 79 10.15 1.01 -11.35
CA GLU A 79 11.61 1.08 -11.23
C GLU A 79 12.13 0.33 -10.00
N TYR A 80 11.44 0.47 -8.87
CA TYR A 80 11.76 -0.30 -7.67
C TYR A 80 11.65 -1.80 -7.93
N LEU A 81 10.58 -2.26 -8.57
CA LEU A 81 10.36 -3.68 -8.87
C LEU A 81 11.40 -4.25 -9.84
N ILE A 82 11.87 -3.46 -10.82
CA ILE A 82 12.95 -3.87 -11.75
C ILE A 82 14.25 -4.10 -10.97
N LYS A 83 14.57 -3.26 -10.00
CA LYS A 83 15.75 -3.39 -9.13
C LYS A 83 15.61 -4.49 -8.07
N ASN A 84 14.38 -4.91 -7.77
CA ASN A 84 14.05 -5.89 -6.74
C ASN A 84 13.23 -7.05 -7.34
N PRO A 85 13.85 -7.92 -8.16
CA PRO A 85 13.14 -9.00 -8.86
C PRO A 85 12.53 -10.07 -7.94
N GLN A 86 12.97 -10.16 -6.70
CA GLN A 86 12.43 -11.08 -5.68
C GLN A 86 11.03 -10.69 -5.21
N VAL A 87 10.60 -9.43 -5.40
CA VAL A 87 9.25 -8.99 -5.06
C VAL A 87 8.26 -9.58 -6.05
N LYS A 88 7.26 -10.31 -5.54
CA LYS A 88 6.22 -10.97 -6.32
C LYS A 88 4.87 -10.27 -6.22
N TRP A 89 4.59 -9.65 -5.07
CA TRP A 89 3.29 -9.13 -4.70
C TRP A 89 3.38 -7.67 -4.24
N VAL A 90 2.53 -6.82 -4.81
CA VAL A 90 2.49 -5.39 -4.51
C VAL A 90 1.13 -5.03 -3.95
N TRP A 91 1.10 -4.40 -2.80
CA TRP A 91 -0.08 -3.77 -2.26
C TRP A 91 0.03 -2.25 -2.43
N TYR A 92 -0.92 -1.67 -3.11
CA TYR A 92 -1.11 -0.24 -3.31
C TYR A 92 -2.62 0.01 -3.22
N ASP A 93 -3.07 0.85 -2.32
CA ASP A 93 -4.48 0.95 -1.92
C ASP A 93 -5.47 1.08 -3.09
N HIS A 94 -5.14 1.93 -4.06
CA HIS A 94 -5.97 2.16 -5.26
C HIS A 94 -6.12 0.90 -6.14
N TRP A 95 -5.10 0.03 -6.16
CA TRP A 95 -5.09 -1.20 -6.97
C TRP A 95 -5.50 -2.44 -6.19
N SER A 96 -5.46 -2.36 -4.86
CA SER A 96 -5.59 -3.51 -3.96
C SER A 96 -6.83 -3.44 -3.07
N MET A 97 -7.59 -2.36 -3.13
CA MET A 97 -8.81 -2.16 -2.36
C MET A 97 -9.94 -1.63 -3.25
N PRO A 98 -11.19 -2.03 -3.01
CA PRO A 98 -12.35 -1.49 -3.73
C PRO A 98 -12.43 0.03 -3.66
N GLN A 99 -12.61 0.69 -4.80
CA GLN A 99 -12.66 2.15 -4.93
C GLN A 99 -14.09 2.65 -5.21
N GLY A 100 -14.35 3.94 -4.97
CA GLY A 100 -15.61 4.60 -5.33
C GLY A 100 -16.86 3.97 -4.71
N GLN A 101 -17.90 3.78 -5.51
CA GLN A 101 -19.12 3.07 -5.10
C GLN A 101 -18.81 1.58 -4.95
N ARG A 102 -19.18 1.00 -3.81
CA ARG A 102 -18.92 -0.38 -3.44
C ARG A 102 -20.22 -1.13 -3.23
N THR A 103 -20.23 -2.40 -3.63
CA THR A 103 -21.26 -3.34 -3.19
C THR A 103 -21.13 -3.58 -1.67
N GLU A 104 -22.14 -4.19 -1.06
CA GLU A 104 -22.07 -4.51 0.38
C GLU A 104 -20.90 -5.45 0.72
N SER A 105 -20.57 -6.39 -0.17
CA SER A 105 -19.43 -7.28 -0.01
C SER A 105 -18.11 -6.51 -0.05
N GLU A 106 -17.92 -5.69 -1.07
CA GLU A 106 -16.73 -4.85 -1.22
C GLU A 106 -16.56 -3.87 -0.06
N GLN A 107 -17.66 -3.35 0.48
CA GLN A 107 -17.62 -2.46 1.64
C GLN A 107 -17.17 -3.20 2.91
N ARG A 108 -17.57 -4.47 3.08
CA ARG A 108 -17.08 -5.31 4.20
C ARG A 108 -15.60 -5.60 4.06
N ASP A 109 -15.15 -5.98 2.86
CA ASP A 109 -13.75 -6.27 2.57
C ASP A 109 -12.88 -5.02 2.76
N PHE A 110 -13.33 -3.88 2.25
CA PHE A 110 -12.65 -2.60 2.41
C PHE A 110 -12.45 -2.25 3.90
N LYS A 111 -13.50 -2.33 4.72
CA LYS A 111 -13.42 -2.03 6.16
C LYS A 111 -12.49 -3.00 6.88
N ARG A 112 -12.55 -4.30 6.55
CA ARG A 112 -11.69 -5.33 7.13
C ARG A 112 -10.23 -5.07 6.80
N MET A 113 -9.89 -4.83 5.53
CA MET A 113 -8.52 -4.53 5.11
C MET A 113 -8.00 -3.24 5.73
N LEU A 114 -8.82 -2.18 5.78
CA LEU A 114 -8.45 -0.92 6.39
C LEU A 114 -8.12 -1.07 7.89
N TYR A 115 -8.91 -1.84 8.62
CA TYR A 115 -8.69 -2.11 10.04
C TYR A 115 -7.38 -2.85 10.31
N HIS A 116 -6.98 -3.77 9.42
CA HIS A 116 -5.79 -4.59 9.58
C HIS A 116 -4.57 -4.11 8.75
N MET A 117 -4.65 -2.94 8.14
CA MET A 117 -3.61 -2.43 7.24
C MET A 117 -2.22 -2.31 7.89
N ASN A 118 -2.16 -2.16 9.22
CA ASN A 118 -0.94 -2.18 9.99
C ASN A 118 -0.13 -3.48 9.80
N LEU A 119 -0.77 -4.63 9.55
CA LEU A 119 -0.09 -5.89 9.29
C LEU A 119 0.78 -5.82 8.03
N LEU A 120 0.33 -5.08 7.01
CA LEU A 120 1.10 -4.87 5.78
C LEU A 120 2.38 -4.07 6.04
N TYR A 121 2.27 -2.95 6.75
CA TYR A 121 3.41 -2.09 7.05
C TYR A 121 4.40 -2.71 8.03
N MET A 122 3.94 -3.63 8.88
CA MET A 122 4.80 -4.38 9.80
C MET A 122 5.47 -5.58 9.13
N GLY A 123 4.75 -6.27 8.25
CA GLY A 123 5.14 -7.57 7.71
C GLY A 123 5.82 -7.54 6.35
N CYS A 124 5.46 -6.59 5.48
CA CYS A 124 6.00 -6.46 4.13
C CYS A 124 7.21 -5.53 4.08
N SER A 125 7.96 -5.55 2.97
CA SER A 125 8.82 -4.41 2.64
C SER A 125 7.97 -3.19 2.32
N VAL A 126 8.42 -2.00 2.71
CA VAL A 126 7.66 -0.75 2.50
C VAL A 126 8.41 0.17 1.56
N LEU A 127 7.74 0.59 0.48
CA LEU A 127 8.20 1.65 -0.40
C LEU A 127 7.40 2.92 -0.08
N ALA A 128 8.05 3.91 0.53
CA ALA A 128 7.45 5.22 0.76
C ALA A 128 7.73 6.14 -0.43
N LEU A 129 6.67 6.58 -1.11
CA LEU A 129 6.73 7.57 -2.19
C LEU A 129 6.56 8.96 -1.56
N VAL A 130 7.68 9.62 -1.31
CA VAL A 130 7.72 10.90 -0.57
C VAL A 130 7.80 12.05 -1.56
N ASP A 131 6.80 12.92 -1.55
CA ASP A 131 6.83 14.25 -2.15
C ASP A 131 7.02 15.35 -1.09
N ILE A 132 7.26 16.60 -1.49
CA ILE A 132 7.43 17.71 -0.56
C ILE A 132 6.21 17.88 0.38
N PRO A 133 4.95 17.84 -0.12
CA PRO A 133 3.77 17.87 0.75
C PRO A 133 3.65 16.66 1.69
N TYR A 134 4.08 15.48 1.28
CA TYR A 134 4.12 14.29 2.16
C TYR A 134 5.10 14.50 3.30
N SER A 135 6.31 14.96 3.01
CA SER A 135 7.33 15.20 4.04
C SER A 135 6.88 16.22 5.10
N SER A 136 6.18 17.27 4.70
CA SER A 136 5.66 18.27 5.65
C SER A 136 4.61 17.68 6.61
N ARG A 137 3.75 16.78 6.14
CA ARG A 137 2.76 16.07 7.00
C ARG A 137 3.42 15.06 7.92
N PHE A 138 4.39 14.31 7.42
CA PHE A 138 5.15 13.35 8.22
C PHE A 138 5.84 14.04 9.38
N TRP A 139 6.56 15.15 9.12
CA TRP A 139 7.26 15.92 10.16
C TRP A 139 6.30 16.56 11.16
N THR A 140 5.11 16.99 10.74
CA THR A 140 4.08 17.50 11.66
C THR A 140 3.57 16.42 12.60
N GLN A 141 3.35 15.21 12.10
CA GLN A 141 2.92 14.06 12.92
C GLN A 141 4.01 13.59 13.88
N VAL A 142 5.27 13.51 13.41
CA VAL A 142 6.42 13.17 14.25
C VAL A 142 6.61 14.23 15.34
N ARG A 143 6.53 15.52 15.01
CA ARG A 143 6.64 16.60 15.98
C ARG A 143 5.54 16.52 17.04
N ALA A 144 4.28 16.36 16.64
CA ALA A 144 3.14 16.21 17.56
C ALA A 144 3.33 15.02 18.50
N HIS A 145 3.84 13.90 17.98
CA HIS A 145 4.11 12.70 18.79
C HIS A 145 5.26 12.94 19.80
N LEU A 146 6.34 13.59 19.39
CA LEU A 146 7.47 13.95 20.26
C LEU A 146 7.07 14.97 21.32
N GLU A 147 6.23 15.94 20.99
CA GLU A 147 5.68 16.89 21.95
C GLU A 147 4.81 16.20 23.01
N CYS A 148 3.96 15.23 22.59
CA CYS A 148 3.18 14.41 23.52
C CYS A 148 4.06 13.57 24.48
N LEU A 149 5.21 13.07 24.00
CA LEU A 149 6.16 12.33 24.83
C LEU A 149 6.88 13.24 25.83
N ASN A 150 7.25 14.46 25.44
CA ASN A 150 7.90 15.45 26.31
C ASN A 150 6.97 15.95 27.41
N VAL A 151 5.69 16.14 27.14
CA VAL A 151 4.70 16.55 28.16
C VAL A 151 4.53 15.51 29.26
N ARG A 152 4.73 14.21 28.94
CA ARG A 152 4.68 13.13 29.97
C ARG A 152 5.90 13.10 30.90
N ASN A 153 7.04 13.65 30.45
CA ASN A 153 8.28 13.67 31.24
C ASN A 153 8.42 14.92 32.13
N VAL A 154 7.56 15.93 31.99
CA VAL A 154 7.59 17.16 32.79
C VAL A 154 6.68 17.08 34.02
N ARG A 155 5.93 15.98 34.19
CA ARG A 155 5.05 15.75 35.36
C ARG A 155 5.60 14.66 36.29
N LYS A 156 6.86 14.79 36.67
CA LYS A 156 7.42 14.07 37.84
C LYS A 156 8.08 15.05 38.80
#